data_c3d4c539623855a1d1784300e92f875d
#
_entry.id   c3d4c539623855a1d1784300e92f875d
#
_cell.length_a   1.000
_cell.length_b   1.000
_cell.length_c   1.000
_cell.angle_alpha   90.00
_cell.angle_beta   90.00
_cell.angle_gamma   90.00
#
_symmetry.space_group_name_H-M   'P 1'
#
loop_
_entity.id
_entity.type
_entity.pdbx_description
1 polymer ?
#
loop_
_entity_poly.entity_id
_entity_poly.type
_entity_poly.pdbx_seq_one_letter_code
_entity_poly.pdbx_strand_id
1 'polypeptide(L)'
;VEGVQLFNIRGKNAVLPEGIPVLDFSGEVPDLATSEAVVVKTIPEDITLLKAIFQKQHFSAVYFKNDIDKAYYLTGYGTREQFAKLYKTIYQFPEFDIRYKLKDLATYLNIQQILLVKMIQVFEELGFVTIKDGVMTVNKEAPKREIAESQIYQNLKQTVKDQEMMALGTVQEIYDFLMEKE
;
A
#
# COMPACT_ATOMS: atom_id res chain seq x y z
N VAL A 1 -21.77 18.34 -9.06
CA VAL A 1 -22.47 17.33 -9.81
C VAL A 1 -23.67 16.85 -9.01
N GLU A 2 -24.82 17.08 -9.58
CA GLU A 2 -26.05 16.67 -8.94
C GLU A 2 -26.11 15.14 -8.86
N GLY A 3 -26.36 14.61 -7.67
CA GLY A 3 -27.01 13.35 -7.51
C GLY A 3 -26.17 12.08 -7.46
N VAL A 4 -24.90 12.12 -7.06
CA VAL A 4 -24.21 10.85 -6.73
C VAL A 4 -24.69 10.38 -5.37
N GLN A 5 -25.24 9.16 -5.32
CA GLN A 5 -25.63 8.50 -4.08
C GLN A 5 -24.45 7.65 -3.60
N LEU A 6 -24.02 7.87 -2.36
CA LEU A 6 -22.89 7.18 -1.78
C LEU A 6 -23.37 6.28 -0.63
N PHE A 7 -23.03 5.02 -0.69
CA PHE A 7 -23.46 4.02 0.28
C PHE A 7 -22.24 3.41 0.98
N ASN A 8 -22.27 3.44 2.31
CA ASN A 8 -21.25 2.79 3.12
C ASN A 8 -21.71 1.36 3.46
N ILE A 9 -21.08 0.38 2.83
CA ILE A 9 -21.32 -1.05 3.12
C ILE A 9 -20.06 -1.74 3.67
N ARG A 10 -19.19 -0.96 4.32
CA ARG A 10 -18.01 -1.50 4.99
C ARG A 10 -18.44 -2.30 6.22
N GLY A 11 -17.88 -3.49 6.38
CA GLY A 11 -18.18 -4.35 7.52
C GLY A 11 -18.18 -5.81 7.13
N LYS A 12 -18.04 -6.69 8.13
CA LYS A 12 -17.85 -8.14 7.90
C LYS A 12 -19.05 -8.84 7.29
N ASN A 13 -20.25 -8.34 7.54
CA ASN A 13 -21.50 -9.01 7.15
C ASN A 13 -22.29 -8.23 6.10
N ALA A 14 -21.65 -7.28 5.43
CA ALA A 14 -22.33 -6.49 4.41
C ALA A 14 -22.61 -7.36 3.18
N VAL A 15 -23.87 -7.33 2.74
CA VAL A 15 -24.31 -8.02 1.53
C VAL A 15 -24.14 -7.06 0.35
N LEU A 16 -23.49 -7.53 -0.72
CA LEU A 16 -23.32 -6.74 -1.92
C LEU A 16 -24.65 -6.64 -2.67
N PRO A 17 -25.00 -5.46 -3.22
CA PRO A 17 -26.21 -5.31 -4.02
C PRO A 17 -26.14 -6.17 -5.28
N GLU A 18 -27.25 -6.81 -5.63
CA GLU A 18 -27.33 -7.64 -6.82
C GLU A 18 -27.46 -6.79 -8.09
N GLY A 19 -26.91 -7.29 -9.20
CA GLY A 19 -27.05 -6.67 -10.50
C GLY A 19 -26.19 -5.44 -10.74
N ILE A 20 -25.29 -5.12 -9.83
CA ILE A 20 -24.37 -3.99 -9.94
C ILE A 20 -22.95 -4.51 -10.12
N PRO A 21 -22.19 -3.99 -11.10
CA PRO A 21 -20.81 -4.40 -11.31
C PRO A 21 -19.96 -4.20 -10.06
N VAL A 22 -19.08 -5.15 -9.79
CA VAL A 22 -18.22 -5.16 -8.61
C VAL A 22 -16.77 -4.97 -9.04
N LEU A 23 -16.12 -3.94 -8.51
CA LEU A 23 -14.69 -3.72 -8.66
C LEU A 23 -13.97 -4.51 -7.58
N ASP A 24 -13.39 -5.62 -8.00
CA ASP A 24 -12.57 -6.48 -7.15
C ASP A 24 -11.18 -6.60 -7.79
N PHE A 25 -10.23 -5.87 -7.23
CA PHE A 25 -8.86 -5.81 -7.76
C PHE A 25 -8.03 -7.07 -7.44
N SER A 26 -8.61 -8.01 -6.69
CA SER A 26 -8.01 -9.35 -6.51
C SER A 26 -8.32 -10.29 -7.68
N GLY A 27 -9.20 -9.89 -8.57
CA GLY A 27 -9.61 -10.65 -9.73
C GLY A 27 -9.66 -9.81 -11.00
N GLU A 28 -10.43 -10.26 -11.97
CA GLU A 28 -10.62 -9.53 -13.22
C GLU A 28 -11.57 -8.34 -13.02
N VAL A 29 -11.15 -7.16 -13.49
CA VAL A 29 -11.96 -5.96 -13.41
C VAL A 29 -13.02 -6.00 -14.52
N PRO A 30 -14.33 -5.87 -14.19
CA PRO A 30 -15.38 -5.90 -15.19
C PRO A 30 -15.39 -4.69 -16.09
N ASP A 31 -16.05 -4.81 -17.25
CA ASP A 31 -16.33 -3.68 -18.12
C ASP A 31 -17.44 -2.82 -17.50
N LEU A 32 -17.13 -1.57 -17.22
CA LEU A 32 -18.06 -0.62 -16.58
C LEU A 32 -18.67 0.39 -17.56
N ALA A 33 -18.41 0.25 -18.86
CA ALA A 33 -18.69 1.30 -19.85
C ALA A 33 -20.17 1.76 -19.90
N THR A 34 -21.11 0.89 -19.52
CA THR A 34 -22.54 1.18 -19.56
C THR A 34 -23.18 1.24 -18.18
N SER A 35 -22.40 1.13 -17.11
CA SER A 35 -22.94 1.04 -15.76
C SER A 35 -23.10 2.41 -15.12
N GLU A 36 -24.26 2.65 -14.50
CA GLU A 36 -24.53 3.87 -13.73
C GLU A 36 -24.18 3.70 -12.25
N ALA A 37 -24.03 2.45 -11.79
CA ALA A 37 -23.72 2.12 -10.41
C ALA A 37 -22.54 1.18 -10.34
N VAL A 38 -21.81 1.22 -9.23
CA VAL A 38 -20.63 0.38 -9.02
C VAL A 38 -20.48 0.03 -7.55
N VAL A 39 -19.98 -1.19 -7.29
CA VAL A 39 -19.53 -1.61 -5.95
C VAL A 39 -18.02 -1.62 -5.93
N VAL A 40 -17.43 -0.87 -5.04
CA VAL A 40 -15.98 -0.93 -4.78
C VAL A 40 -15.78 -1.96 -3.68
N LYS A 41 -15.43 -3.19 -4.06
CA LYS A 41 -15.29 -4.30 -3.10
C LYS A 41 -13.92 -4.31 -2.45
N THR A 42 -12.86 -4.23 -3.23
CA THR A 42 -11.49 -4.23 -2.73
C THR A 42 -10.77 -2.96 -3.15
N ILE A 43 -9.74 -2.61 -2.40
CA ILE A 43 -8.91 -1.43 -2.68
C ILE A 43 -7.58 -1.91 -3.27
N PRO A 44 -7.19 -1.39 -4.44
CA PRO A 44 -5.91 -1.75 -5.02
C PRO A 44 -4.76 -1.14 -4.21
N GLU A 45 -3.60 -1.77 -4.28
CA GLU A 45 -2.38 -1.21 -3.69
C GLU A 45 -2.05 0.15 -4.33
N ASP A 46 -2.18 0.24 -5.64
CA ASP A 46 -2.02 1.51 -6.37
C ASP A 46 -3.38 2.17 -6.55
N ILE A 47 -3.65 3.19 -5.74
CA ILE A 47 -4.94 3.89 -5.74
C ILE A 47 -5.22 4.61 -7.06
N THR A 48 -4.20 4.89 -7.86
CA THR A 48 -4.41 5.56 -9.15
C THR A 48 -5.24 4.73 -10.12
N LEU A 49 -5.24 3.41 -9.97
CA LEU A 49 -6.09 2.52 -10.75
C LEU A 49 -7.57 2.80 -10.48
N LEU A 50 -7.92 2.97 -9.22
CA LEU A 50 -9.30 3.27 -8.82
C LEU A 50 -9.69 4.71 -9.19
N LYS A 51 -8.80 5.66 -8.94
CA LYS A 51 -9.03 7.07 -9.33
C LYS A 51 -9.26 7.20 -10.82
N ALA A 52 -8.51 6.48 -11.65
CA ALA A 52 -8.66 6.52 -13.10
C ALA A 52 -10.08 6.12 -13.53
N ILE A 53 -10.64 5.08 -12.92
CA ILE A 53 -11.99 4.62 -13.20
C ILE A 53 -13.01 5.72 -12.86
N PHE A 54 -12.90 6.33 -11.69
CA PHE A 54 -13.83 7.37 -11.22
C PHE A 54 -13.72 8.67 -12.00
N GLN A 55 -12.54 8.99 -12.51
CA GLN A 55 -12.32 10.20 -13.30
C GLN A 55 -12.71 10.04 -14.77
N LYS A 56 -12.79 8.80 -15.24
CA LYS A 56 -13.11 8.47 -16.62
C LYS A 56 -14.61 8.31 -16.85
N GLN A 57 -15.37 7.99 -15.82
CA GLN A 57 -16.77 7.65 -15.89
C GLN A 57 -17.52 8.20 -14.70
N HIS A 58 -18.70 8.77 -14.97
CA HIS A 58 -19.58 9.25 -13.90
C HIS A 58 -20.53 8.15 -13.44
N PHE A 59 -20.59 7.91 -12.13
CA PHE A 59 -21.54 7.01 -11.51
C PHE A 59 -22.60 7.80 -10.78
N SER A 60 -23.85 7.34 -10.86
CA SER A 60 -24.96 7.92 -10.09
C SER A 60 -25.12 7.29 -8.72
N ALA A 61 -24.55 6.09 -8.51
CA ALA A 61 -24.54 5.40 -7.23
C ALA A 61 -23.23 4.63 -7.03
N VAL A 62 -22.63 4.77 -5.86
CA VAL A 62 -21.38 4.07 -5.50
C VAL A 62 -21.55 3.40 -4.13
N TYR A 63 -21.24 2.13 -4.08
CA TYR A 63 -21.27 1.33 -2.86
C TYR A 63 -19.85 1.02 -2.44
N PHE A 64 -19.44 1.50 -1.25
CA PHE A 64 -18.08 1.31 -0.75
C PHE A 64 -18.04 0.16 0.26
N LYS A 65 -17.54 -1.00 -0.17
CA LYS A 65 -17.19 -2.13 0.70
C LYS A 65 -15.77 -1.97 1.22
N ASN A 66 -14.85 -1.60 0.36
CA ASN A 66 -13.49 -1.18 0.68
C ASN A 66 -12.73 -2.21 1.50
N ASP A 67 -12.77 -3.48 1.09
CA ASP A 67 -11.96 -4.52 1.72
C ASP A 67 -10.48 -4.25 1.43
N ILE A 68 -9.68 -4.21 2.47
CA ILE A 68 -8.25 -3.93 2.40
C ILE A 68 -7.49 -5.12 2.95
N ASP A 69 -6.35 -5.44 2.35
CA ASP A 69 -5.43 -6.41 2.93
C ASP A 69 -4.88 -5.83 4.25
N LYS A 70 -5.46 -6.29 5.35
CA LYS A 70 -5.11 -5.81 6.68
C LYS A 70 -3.66 -6.05 7.05
N ALA A 71 -3.08 -7.16 6.57
CA ALA A 71 -1.67 -7.44 6.84
C ALA A 71 -0.79 -6.34 6.27
N TYR A 72 -1.07 -5.91 5.06
CA TYR A 72 -0.32 -4.84 4.40
C TYR A 72 -0.57 -3.48 5.07
N TYR A 73 -1.83 -3.13 5.29
CA TYR A 73 -2.22 -1.84 5.87
C TYR A 73 -1.69 -1.64 7.30
N LEU A 74 -1.86 -2.66 8.15
CA LEU A 74 -1.45 -2.57 9.56
C LEU A 74 0.06 -2.69 9.76
N THR A 75 0.80 -3.15 8.75
CA THR A 75 2.25 -3.27 8.80
C THR A 75 2.93 -1.89 8.81
N GLY A 76 2.31 -0.89 8.17
CA GLY A 76 2.86 0.46 8.11
C GLY A 76 3.97 0.61 7.08
N TYR A 77 4.79 1.63 7.25
CA TYR A 77 5.86 1.98 6.30
C TYR A 77 7.25 2.08 6.96
N GLY A 78 7.37 1.60 8.18
CA GLY A 78 8.61 1.64 8.95
C GLY A 78 8.75 2.89 9.80
N THR A 79 8.96 2.70 11.10
CA THR A 79 9.25 3.79 12.01
C THR A 79 10.73 4.13 11.99
N ARG A 80 11.07 5.30 12.50
CA ARG A 80 12.47 5.70 12.66
C ARG A 80 13.25 4.69 13.50
N GLU A 81 12.67 4.21 14.59
CA GLU A 81 13.29 3.19 15.45
C GLU A 81 13.50 1.87 14.72
N GLN A 82 12.54 1.45 13.91
CA GLN A 82 12.67 0.23 13.12
C GLN A 82 13.80 0.34 12.11
N PHE A 83 13.90 1.44 11.38
CA PHE A 83 14.99 1.67 10.44
C PHE A 83 16.35 1.75 11.15
N ALA A 84 16.42 2.43 12.28
CA ALA A 84 17.66 2.53 13.05
C ALA A 84 18.12 1.16 13.56
N LYS A 85 17.20 0.35 14.06
CA LYS A 85 17.50 -0.99 14.55
C LYS A 85 17.96 -1.91 13.41
N LEU A 86 17.30 -1.83 12.26
CA LEU A 86 17.71 -2.58 11.07
C LEU A 86 19.13 -2.20 10.65
N TYR A 87 19.40 -0.91 10.51
CA TYR A 87 20.72 -0.42 10.12
C TYR A 87 21.82 -0.92 11.08
N LYS A 88 21.58 -0.76 12.38
CA LYS A 88 22.52 -1.20 13.41
C LYS A 88 22.79 -2.71 13.33
N THR A 89 21.74 -3.49 13.09
CA THR A 89 21.85 -4.95 13.02
C THR A 89 22.64 -5.39 11.80
N ILE A 90 22.31 -4.88 10.61
CA ILE A 90 23.01 -5.26 9.37
C ILE A 90 24.45 -4.77 9.35
N TYR A 91 24.75 -3.67 10.02
CA TYR A 91 26.11 -3.14 10.11
C TYR A 91 27.03 -4.10 10.88
N GLN A 92 26.47 -4.87 11.82
CA GLN A 92 27.21 -5.91 12.55
C GLN A 92 27.42 -7.18 11.71
N PHE A 93 26.58 -7.38 10.70
CA PHE A 93 26.63 -8.54 9.80
C PHE A 93 26.73 -8.03 8.36
N PRO A 94 27.91 -7.52 7.94
CA PRO A 94 28.04 -6.76 6.69
C PRO A 94 27.77 -7.57 5.42
N GLU A 95 27.79 -8.91 5.51
CA GLU A 95 27.33 -9.79 4.44
C GLU A 95 26.22 -10.69 4.99
N PHE A 96 25.06 -10.67 4.37
CA PHE A 96 23.90 -11.37 4.86
C PHE A 96 23.11 -12.00 3.71
N ASP A 97 22.91 -13.32 3.75
CA ASP A 97 22.15 -14.02 2.72
C ASP A 97 20.68 -13.90 2.99
N ILE A 98 20.02 -12.97 2.31
CA ILE A 98 18.58 -12.71 2.49
C ILE A 98 17.70 -13.79 1.89
N ARG A 99 18.22 -14.65 1.01
CA ARG A 99 17.45 -15.77 0.45
C ARG A 99 17.03 -16.76 1.52
N TYR A 100 17.88 -16.99 2.51
CA TYR A 100 17.70 -18.03 3.51
C TYR A 100 17.46 -17.50 4.92
N LYS A 101 17.87 -16.26 5.21
CA LYS A 101 17.88 -15.71 6.56
C LYS A 101 16.94 -14.51 6.76
N LEU A 102 16.15 -14.15 5.75
CA LEU A 102 15.25 -13.00 5.85
C LEU A 102 14.22 -13.19 6.96
N LYS A 103 13.64 -14.39 7.06
CA LYS A 103 12.67 -14.72 8.10
C LYS A 103 13.26 -14.60 9.50
N ASP A 104 14.49 -15.07 9.69
CA ASP A 104 15.18 -14.98 10.98
C ASP A 104 15.47 -13.54 11.36
N LEU A 105 15.87 -12.73 10.38
CA LEU A 105 16.10 -11.30 10.60
C LEU A 105 14.81 -10.59 11.00
N ALA A 106 13.71 -10.89 10.31
CA ALA A 106 12.40 -10.33 10.62
C ALA A 106 11.96 -10.67 12.05
N THR A 107 12.14 -11.91 12.45
CA THR A 107 11.82 -12.38 13.80
C THR A 107 12.70 -11.67 14.85
N TYR A 108 13.99 -11.57 14.59
CA TYR A 108 14.93 -10.90 15.50
C TYR A 108 14.57 -9.43 15.69
N LEU A 109 14.20 -8.73 14.60
CA LEU A 109 13.84 -7.32 14.64
C LEU A 109 12.41 -7.07 15.10
N ASN A 110 11.60 -8.11 15.20
CA ASN A 110 10.17 -8.03 15.45
C ASN A 110 9.48 -7.12 14.43
N ILE A 111 9.81 -7.33 13.16
CA ILE A 111 9.25 -6.62 12.02
C ILE A 111 8.62 -7.65 11.10
N GLN A 112 7.45 -7.38 10.55
CA GLN A 112 6.85 -8.27 9.57
C GLN A 112 7.74 -8.40 8.34
N GLN A 113 7.84 -9.60 7.80
CA GLN A 113 8.75 -9.90 6.69
C GLN A 113 8.46 -9.02 5.46
N ILE A 114 7.18 -8.76 5.17
CA ILE A 114 6.78 -7.92 4.04
C ILE A 114 7.31 -6.47 4.20
N LEU A 115 7.27 -5.93 5.41
CA LEU A 115 7.83 -4.61 5.70
C LEU A 115 9.34 -4.63 5.61
N LEU A 116 9.98 -5.66 6.16
CA LEU A 116 11.44 -5.78 6.14
C LEU A 116 11.98 -5.76 4.71
N VAL A 117 11.33 -6.46 3.77
CA VAL A 117 11.72 -6.43 2.35
C VAL A 117 11.68 -5.00 1.82
N LYS A 118 10.63 -4.25 2.13
CA LYS A 118 10.51 -2.85 1.69
C LYS A 118 11.58 -1.95 2.32
N MET A 119 11.88 -2.15 3.59
CA MET A 119 12.92 -1.37 4.28
C MET A 119 14.30 -1.65 3.69
N ILE A 120 14.59 -2.88 3.32
CA ILE A 120 15.84 -3.25 2.65
C ILE A 120 15.92 -2.58 1.27
N GLN A 121 14.82 -2.53 0.53
CA GLN A 121 14.75 -1.83 -0.76
C GLN A 121 15.01 -0.33 -0.60
N VAL A 122 14.51 0.28 0.48
CA VAL A 122 14.82 1.67 0.82
C VAL A 122 16.31 1.85 1.04
N PHE A 123 16.95 0.96 1.79
CA PHE A 123 18.39 1.02 2.03
C PHE A 123 19.20 0.83 0.75
N GLU A 124 18.74 -0.05 -0.14
CA GLU A 124 19.39 -0.26 -1.44
C GLU A 124 19.31 1.01 -2.29
N GLU A 125 18.13 1.63 -2.36
CA GLU A 125 17.94 2.89 -3.09
C GLU A 125 18.83 4.01 -2.57
N LEU A 126 18.99 4.10 -1.25
CA LEU A 126 19.83 5.11 -0.61
C LEU A 126 21.33 4.82 -0.67
N GLY A 127 21.70 3.65 -1.20
CA GLY A 127 23.11 3.27 -1.32
C GLY A 127 23.73 2.73 -0.03
N PHE A 128 22.94 2.43 0.98
CA PHE A 128 23.42 1.87 2.26
C PHE A 128 23.78 0.41 2.15
N VAL A 129 23.15 -0.31 1.25
CA VAL A 129 23.40 -1.72 0.98
C VAL A 129 23.39 -1.97 -0.53
N THR A 130 24.05 -3.06 -0.94
CA THR A 130 23.91 -3.63 -2.28
C THR A 130 23.45 -5.06 -2.15
N ILE A 131 22.66 -5.54 -3.11
CA ILE A 131 22.18 -6.91 -3.15
C ILE A 131 22.64 -7.52 -4.46
N LYS A 132 23.40 -8.60 -4.35
CA LYS A 132 23.91 -9.33 -5.50
C LYS A 132 23.79 -10.82 -5.25
N ASP A 133 23.10 -11.53 -6.15
CA ASP A 133 22.86 -12.96 -6.02
C ASP A 133 22.25 -13.37 -4.66
N GLY A 134 21.34 -12.52 -4.15
CA GLY A 134 20.67 -12.76 -2.87
C GLY A 134 21.50 -12.45 -1.63
N VAL A 135 22.72 -11.95 -1.79
CA VAL A 135 23.57 -11.54 -0.67
C VAL A 135 23.54 -10.02 -0.53
N MET A 136 23.11 -9.56 0.62
CA MET A 136 23.09 -8.15 0.98
C MET A 136 24.43 -7.78 1.61
N THR A 137 25.09 -6.77 1.04
CA THR A 137 26.37 -6.26 1.56
C THR A 137 26.19 -4.81 2.00
N VAL A 138 26.64 -4.49 3.20
CA VAL A 138 26.57 -3.12 3.74
C VAL A 138 27.68 -2.28 3.13
N ASN A 139 27.30 -1.10 2.64
CA ASN A 139 28.25 -0.09 2.17
C ASN A 139 28.66 0.80 3.34
N LYS A 140 29.81 0.50 3.95
CA LYS A 140 30.30 1.25 5.11
C LYS A 140 30.78 2.66 4.78
N GLU A 141 30.98 2.95 3.50
CA GLU A 141 31.41 4.26 3.01
C GLU A 141 30.26 5.09 2.44
N ALA A 142 29.01 4.62 2.62
CA ALA A 142 27.84 5.32 2.12
C ALA A 142 27.73 6.72 2.76
N PRO A 143 27.46 7.76 1.96
CA PRO A 143 27.21 9.08 2.52
C PRO A 143 25.95 9.07 3.38
N LYS A 144 25.94 9.91 4.39
CA LYS A 144 24.81 10.03 5.30
C LYS A 144 23.61 10.62 4.54
N ARG A 145 22.50 9.89 4.54
CA ARG A 145 21.27 10.32 3.86
C ARG A 145 20.06 10.05 4.77
N GLU A 146 19.03 10.88 4.62
CA GLU A 146 17.79 10.71 5.35
C GLU A 146 16.89 9.68 4.65
N ILE A 147 16.15 8.90 5.44
CA ILE A 147 15.19 7.92 4.90
C ILE A 147 14.16 8.61 4.00
N ALA A 148 13.76 9.82 4.33
CA ALA A 148 12.80 10.60 3.55
C ALA A 148 13.26 10.94 2.12
N GLU A 149 14.55 10.81 1.82
CA GLU A 149 15.06 10.98 0.46
C GLU A 149 14.74 9.79 -0.44
N SER A 150 14.33 8.65 0.13
CA SER A 150 13.96 7.47 -0.64
C SER A 150 12.59 7.65 -1.28
N GLN A 151 12.51 7.46 -2.60
CA GLN A 151 11.25 7.47 -3.32
C GLN A 151 10.40 6.24 -2.94
N ILE A 152 11.05 5.10 -2.73
CA ILE A 152 10.37 3.87 -2.27
C ILE A 152 9.68 4.12 -0.93
N TYR A 153 10.37 4.75 0.00
CA TYR A 153 9.81 5.11 1.31
C TYR A 153 8.62 6.06 1.16
N GLN A 154 8.73 7.10 0.34
CA GLN A 154 7.66 8.07 0.13
C GLN A 154 6.43 7.41 -0.50
N ASN A 155 6.62 6.52 -1.47
CA ASN A 155 5.53 5.78 -2.09
C ASN A 155 4.85 4.84 -1.11
N LEU A 156 5.62 4.14 -0.29
CA LEU A 156 5.07 3.24 0.75
C LEU A 156 4.23 4.02 1.76
N LYS A 157 4.74 5.15 2.21
CA LYS A 157 4.03 6.05 3.13
C LYS A 157 2.72 6.55 2.52
N GLN A 158 2.76 6.94 1.24
CA GLN A 158 1.56 7.42 0.54
C GLN A 158 0.53 6.30 0.38
N THR A 159 0.96 5.10 0.03
CA THR A 159 0.07 3.94 -0.09
C THR A 159 -0.67 3.65 1.21
N VAL A 160 0.04 3.69 2.34
CA VAL A 160 -0.57 3.48 3.66
C VAL A 160 -1.60 4.58 3.96
N LYS A 161 -1.29 5.83 3.66
CA LYS A 161 -2.22 6.96 3.84
C LYS A 161 -3.46 6.82 2.97
N ASP A 162 -3.30 6.40 1.72
CA ASP A 162 -4.41 6.20 0.79
C ASP A 162 -5.35 5.10 1.30
N GLN A 163 -4.79 3.99 1.78
CA GLN A 163 -5.56 2.90 2.35
C GLN A 163 -6.27 3.32 3.64
N GLU A 164 -5.63 4.15 4.46
CA GLU A 164 -6.25 4.70 5.65
C GLU A 164 -7.48 5.56 5.29
N MET A 165 -7.38 6.41 4.28
CA MET A 165 -8.51 7.18 3.77
C MET A 165 -9.67 6.25 3.35
N MET A 166 -9.37 5.22 2.58
CA MET A 166 -10.40 4.29 2.10
C MET A 166 -11.03 3.46 3.22
N ALA A 167 -10.27 3.18 4.28
CA ALA A 167 -10.76 2.40 5.42
C ALA A 167 -11.56 3.24 6.42
N LEU A 168 -11.13 4.47 6.69
CA LEU A 168 -11.60 5.27 7.82
C LEU A 168 -12.33 6.55 7.42
N GLY A 169 -12.17 7.03 6.18
CA GLY A 169 -12.85 8.22 5.72
C GLY A 169 -14.36 8.05 5.65
N THR A 170 -15.10 9.15 5.69
CA THR A 170 -16.53 9.11 5.36
C THR A 170 -16.68 8.81 3.87
N VAL A 171 -17.86 8.32 3.46
CA VAL A 171 -18.08 8.03 2.03
C VAL A 171 -17.94 9.28 1.17
N GLN A 172 -18.31 10.44 1.69
CA GLN A 172 -18.12 11.70 0.97
C GLN A 172 -16.65 12.06 0.85
N GLU A 173 -15.88 11.92 1.92
CA GLU A 173 -14.43 12.15 1.89
C GLU A 173 -13.73 11.21 0.91
N ILE A 174 -14.12 9.93 0.91
CA ILE A 174 -13.58 8.93 -0.01
C ILE A 174 -13.90 9.31 -1.46
N TYR A 175 -15.14 9.67 -1.73
CA TYR A 175 -15.55 10.05 -3.09
C TYR A 175 -14.78 11.29 -3.57
N ASP A 176 -14.66 12.32 -2.74
CA ASP A 176 -13.91 13.52 -3.06
C ASP A 176 -12.44 13.20 -3.32
N PHE A 177 -11.86 12.34 -2.49
CA PHE A 177 -10.48 11.85 -2.67
C PHE A 177 -10.29 11.15 -4.02
N LEU A 178 -11.22 10.27 -4.41
CA LEU A 178 -11.14 9.56 -5.69
C LEU A 178 -11.31 10.49 -6.89
N MET A 179 -12.02 11.60 -6.72
CA MET A 179 -12.24 12.57 -7.76
C MET A 179 -11.16 13.65 -7.87
N GLU A 180 -10.22 13.70 -6.92
CA GLU A 180 -9.08 14.62 -6.96
C GLU A 180 -8.22 14.35 -8.19
N LYS A 181 -7.95 15.40 -8.94
CA LYS A 181 -7.00 15.35 -10.06
C LYS A 181 -5.59 15.52 -9.53
N GLU A 182 -4.70 14.67 -9.99
CA GLU A 182 -3.27 14.79 -9.70
C GLU A 182 -2.64 15.91 -10.52
#